data_3cb911c9e33c2c8e2fb81e328f8f7954
#
_entry.id   3cb911c9e33c2c8e2fb81e328f8f7954
#
_cell.length_a   1.000
_cell.length_b   1.000
_cell.length_c   1.000
_cell.angle_alpha   90.00
_cell.angle_beta   90.00
_cell.angle_gamma   90.00
#
_symmetry.space_group_name_H-M   'P 1'
#
loop_
_entity.id
_entity.type
_entity.pdbx_description
1 polymer ?
#
loop_
_entity_poly.entity_id
_entity_poly.type
_entity_poly.pdbx_seq_one_letter_code
_entity_poly.pdbx_strand_id
1 'polypeptide(L)'
;MNPEQDHHTSPHPEERRHILVVDDDPLFRSLMVGVLRRDFDVTVACDGADGFYRALDRRPDVMVLDLQMPGWDGLKTLRAVRSHPTLADIKVMVLTSDSSRETVLAAIHAGADDYTIKTAFSRDEFRQKLDRLFRQPRDEFGLDYVMARAMSAPLSSEMVSDDTVSDELISSSSRRVAWSGSNELLQEAIDAWE
;
A
#
# COMPACT_ATOMS: atom_id res chain seq x y z
N MET A 1 -25.94 25.34 -39.24
CA MET A 1 -24.92 25.51 -38.17
C MET A 1 -25.48 24.91 -36.93
N ASN A 2 -25.09 23.64 -36.64
CA ASN A 2 -25.44 22.96 -35.41
C ASN A 2 -24.27 23.19 -34.45
N PRO A 3 -24.50 23.67 -33.22
CA PRO A 3 -23.47 23.62 -32.18
C PRO A 3 -23.38 22.19 -31.67
N GLU A 4 -22.23 21.57 -31.85
CA GLU A 4 -21.85 20.33 -31.22
C GLU A 4 -21.89 20.53 -29.69
N GLN A 5 -22.84 19.86 -29.07
CA GLN A 5 -22.92 19.78 -27.61
C GLN A 5 -21.83 18.82 -27.16
N ASP A 6 -20.73 19.35 -26.64
CA ASP A 6 -19.75 18.62 -25.85
C ASP A 6 -20.45 18.06 -24.61
N HIS A 7 -20.95 16.84 -24.72
CA HIS A 7 -21.38 16.06 -23.60
C HIS A 7 -20.14 15.61 -22.83
N HIS A 8 -19.73 16.39 -21.86
CA HIS A 8 -18.91 15.91 -20.75
C HIS A 8 -19.78 14.90 -19.99
N THR A 9 -19.79 13.68 -20.48
CA THR A 9 -20.46 12.55 -19.80
C THR A 9 -19.62 12.26 -18.57
N SER A 10 -20.10 12.71 -17.41
CA SER A 10 -19.58 12.20 -16.14
C SER A 10 -19.77 10.68 -16.14
N PRO A 11 -18.74 9.87 -15.79
CA PRO A 11 -18.88 8.42 -15.80
C PRO A 11 -20.04 8.01 -14.91
N HIS A 12 -20.83 7.05 -15.38
CA HIS A 12 -21.91 6.45 -14.61
C HIS A 12 -21.38 5.96 -13.25
N PRO A 13 -22.16 5.99 -12.16
CA PRO A 13 -21.71 5.54 -10.84
C PRO A 13 -21.15 4.12 -10.81
N GLU A 14 -21.53 3.28 -11.76
CA GLU A 14 -21.07 1.89 -11.91
C GLU A 14 -19.68 1.77 -12.56
N GLU A 15 -19.15 2.85 -13.13
CA GLU A 15 -17.84 2.86 -13.79
C GLU A 15 -16.72 3.45 -12.91
N ARG A 16 -17.06 3.94 -11.71
CA ARG A 16 -16.06 4.51 -10.82
C ARG A 16 -15.25 3.41 -10.16
N ARG A 17 -13.93 3.56 -10.21
CA ARG A 17 -13.02 2.66 -9.49
C ARG A 17 -13.28 2.73 -7.99
N HIS A 18 -13.25 1.56 -7.35
CA HIS A 18 -13.52 1.39 -5.94
C HIS A 18 -12.23 1.46 -5.12
N ILE A 19 -12.19 2.35 -4.14
CA ILE A 19 -11.08 2.48 -3.19
C ILE A 19 -11.60 2.17 -1.79
N LEU A 20 -10.92 1.26 -1.10
CA LEU A 20 -11.15 0.97 0.32
C LEU A 20 -10.06 1.65 1.15
N VAL A 21 -10.45 2.54 2.06
CA VAL A 21 -9.55 3.21 3.02
C VAL A 21 -9.68 2.56 4.39
N VAL A 22 -8.58 2.04 4.90
CA VAL A 22 -8.48 1.35 6.19
C VAL A 22 -7.53 2.13 7.10
N ASP A 23 -8.06 2.75 8.14
CA ASP A 23 -7.31 3.63 9.04
C ASP A 23 -8.08 3.78 10.35
N ASP A 24 -7.47 3.74 11.50
CA ASP A 24 -8.16 3.87 12.80
C ASP A 24 -8.42 5.34 13.18
N ASP A 25 -7.69 6.30 12.59
CA ASP A 25 -7.90 7.72 12.81
C ASP A 25 -9.11 8.25 12.01
N PRO A 26 -10.21 8.66 12.68
CA PRO A 26 -11.40 9.16 11.99
C PRO A 26 -11.17 10.46 11.23
N LEU A 27 -10.21 11.29 11.65
CA LEU A 27 -9.89 12.54 10.98
C LEU A 27 -9.17 12.26 9.67
N PHE A 28 -8.20 11.33 9.69
CA PHE A 28 -7.49 10.96 8.49
C PHE A 28 -8.39 10.23 7.50
N ARG A 29 -9.28 9.32 7.97
CA ARG A 29 -10.32 8.73 7.10
C ARG A 29 -11.19 9.78 6.43
N SER A 30 -11.65 10.80 7.19
CA SER A 30 -12.46 11.88 6.65
C SER A 30 -11.71 12.71 5.61
N LEU A 31 -10.42 12.98 5.85
CA LEU A 31 -9.54 13.63 4.89
C LEU A 31 -9.45 12.83 3.58
N MET A 32 -9.20 11.52 3.68
CA MET A 32 -9.07 10.63 2.53
C MET A 32 -10.38 10.56 1.72
N VAL A 33 -11.52 10.44 2.38
CA VAL A 33 -12.84 10.52 1.71
C VAL A 33 -12.99 11.86 0.98
N GLY A 34 -12.62 12.98 1.62
CA GLY A 34 -12.68 14.30 1.02
C GLY A 34 -11.79 14.45 -0.24
N VAL A 35 -10.63 13.80 -0.24
CA VAL A 35 -9.68 13.78 -1.37
C VAL A 35 -10.18 12.93 -2.53
N LEU A 36 -10.83 11.79 -2.23
CA LEU A 36 -11.08 10.72 -3.21
C LEU A 36 -12.50 10.70 -3.77
N ARG A 37 -13.54 11.04 -2.98
CA ARG A 37 -14.97 10.85 -3.32
C ARG A 37 -15.43 11.54 -4.61
N ARG A 38 -14.68 12.52 -5.08
CA ARG A 38 -15.04 13.23 -6.31
C ARG A 38 -14.88 12.33 -7.55
N ASP A 39 -13.84 11.51 -7.56
CA ASP A 39 -13.40 10.78 -8.73
C ASP A 39 -13.56 9.26 -8.57
N PHE A 40 -13.68 8.78 -7.33
CA PHE A 40 -13.72 7.36 -6.98
C PHE A 40 -14.95 7.03 -6.13
N ASP A 41 -15.33 5.75 -6.14
CA ASP A 41 -16.22 5.17 -5.15
C ASP A 41 -15.40 4.77 -3.92
N VAL A 42 -15.74 5.30 -2.75
CA VAL A 42 -14.90 5.18 -1.55
C VAL A 42 -15.67 4.49 -0.44
N THR A 43 -15.14 3.39 0.05
CA THR A 43 -15.55 2.76 1.31
C THR A 43 -14.47 2.93 2.36
N VAL A 44 -14.85 2.86 3.63
CA VAL A 44 -13.92 3.05 4.75
C VAL A 44 -14.05 1.90 5.74
N ALA A 45 -12.95 1.57 6.41
CA ALA A 45 -12.89 0.66 7.53
C ALA A 45 -12.08 1.29 8.66
N CYS A 46 -12.36 0.94 9.91
CA CYS A 46 -11.73 1.54 11.08
C CYS A 46 -10.64 0.66 11.70
N ASP A 47 -10.45 -0.55 11.23
CA ASP A 47 -9.40 -1.47 11.65
C ASP A 47 -9.09 -2.49 10.54
N GLY A 48 -8.01 -3.25 10.72
CA GLY A 48 -7.54 -4.20 9.71
C GLY A 48 -8.50 -5.36 9.45
N ALA A 49 -9.22 -5.83 10.49
CA ALA A 49 -10.18 -6.93 10.33
C ALA A 49 -11.41 -6.45 9.53
N ASP A 50 -12.00 -5.31 9.90
CA ASP A 50 -13.10 -4.69 9.14
C ASP A 50 -12.66 -4.42 7.69
N GLY A 51 -11.45 -3.92 7.49
CA GLY A 51 -10.86 -3.70 6.16
C GLY A 51 -10.76 -4.96 5.32
N PHE A 52 -10.28 -6.05 5.91
CA PHE A 52 -10.19 -7.34 5.23
C PHE A 52 -11.56 -7.89 4.85
N TYR A 53 -12.53 -7.89 5.77
CA TYR A 53 -13.87 -8.39 5.47
C TYR A 53 -14.62 -7.53 4.45
N ARG A 54 -14.49 -6.20 4.49
CA ARG A 54 -15.05 -5.32 3.46
C ARG A 54 -14.45 -5.56 2.09
N ALA A 55 -13.15 -5.84 2.02
CA ALA A 55 -12.51 -6.20 0.77
C ALA A 55 -13.02 -7.53 0.19
N LEU A 56 -13.38 -8.49 1.05
CA LEU A 56 -14.03 -9.74 0.62
C LEU A 56 -15.46 -9.53 0.12
N ASP A 57 -16.23 -8.70 0.83
CA ASP A 57 -17.63 -8.40 0.47
C ASP A 57 -17.68 -7.64 -0.86
N ARG A 58 -16.86 -6.64 -1.01
CA ARG A 58 -16.71 -5.86 -2.23
C ARG A 58 -15.24 -5.60 -2.55
N ARG A 59 -14.70 -6.37 -3.48
CA ARG A 59 -13.29 -6.28 -3.88
C ARG A 59 -12.96 -4.88 -4.36
N PRO A 60 -11.99 -4.17 -3.73
CA PRO A 60 -11.54 -2.86 -4.19
C PRO A 60 -10.52 -2.99 -5.33
N ASP A 61 -10.43 -1.94 -6.16
CA ASP A 61 -9.33 -1.77 -7.12
C ASP A 61 -8.02 -1.40 -6.39
N VAL A 62 -8.14 -0.54 -5.37
CA VAL A 62 -7.03 -0.14 -4.51
C VAL A 62 -7.49 -0.15 -3.04
N MET A 63 -6.68 -0.75 -2.19
CA MET A 63 -6.78 -0.60 -0.74
C MET A 63 -5.73 0.41 -0.28
N VAL A 64 -6.16 1.43 0.46
CA VAL A 64 -5.29 2.39 1.15
C VAL A 64 -5.27 1.99 2.62
N LEU A 65 -4.12 1.55 3.14
CA LEU A 65 -4.02 0.81 4.40
C LEU A 65 -3.03 1.48 5.36
N ASP A 66 -3.51 1.92 6.52
CA ASP A 66 -2.63 2.32 7.61
C ASP A 66 -1.89 1.13 8.20
N LEU A 67 -0.62 1.33 8.56
CA LEU A 67 0.16 0.30 9.26
C LEU A 67 -0.07 0.32 10.76
N GLN A 68 -0.29 1.48 11.34
CA GLN A 68 -0.34 1.68 12.79
C GLN A 68 -1.77 1.69 13.30
N MET A 69 -2.39 0.52 13.39
CA MET A 69 -3.73 0.36 13.94
C MET A 69 -3.71 -0.61 15.12
N PRO A 70 -4.55 -0.40 16.16
CA PRO A 70 -4.68 -1.33 17.27
C PRO A 70 -5.31 -2.66 16.83
N GLY A 71 -4.91 -3.75 17.46
CA GLY A 71 -5.45 -5.08 17.17
C GLY A 71 -4.89 -5.71 15.91
N TRP A 72 -5.66 -5.72 14.82
CA TRP A 72 -5.15 -6.08 13.50
C TRP A 72 -4.44 -4.90 12.86
N ASP A 73 -3.12 -4.90 12.97
CA ASP A 73 -2.27 -3.90 12.35
C ASP A 73 -2.26 -4.03 10.81
N GLY A 74 -1.71 -3.01 10.15
CA GLY A 74 -1.70 -2.99 8.70
C GLY A 74 -0.81 -4.06 8.07
N LEU A 75 0.30 -4.46 8.70
CA LEU A 75 1.15 -5.52 8.16
C LEU A 75 0.45 -6.88 8.22
N LYS A 76 -0.28 -7.16 9.32
CA LYS A 76 -1.10 -8.36 9.46
C LYS A 76 -2.22 -8.36 8.40
N THR A 77 -2.90 -7.23 8.23
CA THR A 77 -3.95 -7.06 7.21
C THR A 77 -3.41 -7.29 5.81
N LEU A 78 -2.26 -6.69 5.49
CA LEU A 78 -1.61 -6.83 4.19
C LEU A 78 -1.24 -8.29 3.90
N ARG A 79 -0.66 -9.00 4.87
CA ARG A 79 -0.35 -10.43 4.72
C ARG A 79 -1.61 -11.27 4.50
N ALA A 80 -2.68 -11.01 5.24
CA ALA A 80 -3.97 -11.68 5.06
C ALA A 80 -4.55 -11.45 3.65
N VAL A 81 -4.51 -10.20 3.16
CA VAL A 81 -4.91 -9.84 1.80
C VAL A 81 -4.09 -10.60 0.76
N ARG A 82 -2.76 -10.67 0.92
CA ARG A 82 -1.87 -11.37 -0.02
C ARG A 82 -2.03 -12.89 -0.01
N SER A 83 -2.40 -13.45 1.14
CA SER A 83 -2.64 -14.89 1.28
C SER A 83 -4.02 -15.32 0.76
N HIS A 84 -4.95 -14.37 0.54
CA HIS A 84 -6.31 -14.72 0.13
C HIS A 84 -6.44 -14.75 -1.41
N PRO A 85 -6.89 -15.86 -2.03
CA PRO A 85 -6.88 -16.02 -3.48
C PRO A 85 -7.62 -14.92 -4.27
N THR A 86 -8.73 -14.40 -3.74
CA THR A 86 -9.53 -13.36 -4.42
C THR A 86 -9.00 -11.94 -4.20
N LEU A 87 -8.11 -11.73 -3.22
CA LEU A 87 -7.57 -10.42 -2.85
C LEU A 87 -6.08 -10.28 -3.15
N ALA A 88 -5.38 -11.39 -3.44
CA ALA A 88 -3.93 -11.42 -3.57
C ALA A 88 -3.37 -10.42 -4.60
N ASP A 89 -4.14 -10.08 -5.61
CA ASP A 89 -3.76 -9.20 -6.72
C ASP A 89 -4.34 -7.77 -6.64
N ILE A 90 -5.16 -7.43 -5.60
CA ILE A 90 -5.57 -6.03 -5.42
C ILE A 90 -4.36 -5.13 -5.16
N LYS A 91 -4.44 -3.89 -5.59
CA LYS A 91 -3.40 -2.91 -5.30
C LYS A 91 -3.49 -2.45 -3.85
N VAL A 92 -2.36 -2.40 -3.15
CA VAL A 92 -2.31 -1.89 -1.77
C VAL A 92 -1.31 -0.76 -1.67
N MET A 93 -1.81 0.44 -1.36
CA MET A 93 -1.01 1.60 -0.98
C MET A 93 -0.98 1.70 0.53
N VAL A 94 0.19 1.62 1.11
CA VAL A 94 0.37 1.75 2.56
C VAL A 94 0.45 3.21 2.97
N LEU A 95 -0.25 3.56 4.03
CA LEU A 95 -0.08 4.82 4.77
C LEU A 95 0.66 4.52 6.08
N THR A 96 1.55 5.41 6.51
CA THR A 96 2.22 5.26 7.80
C THR A 96 2.63 6.63 8.35
N SER A 97 2.55 6.80 9.65
CA SER A 97 3.14 7.95 10.36
C SER A 97 4.64 7.74 10.63
N ASP A 98 5.07 6.47 10.62
CA ASP A 98 6.47 6.09 10.81
C ASP A 98 7.21 6.13 9.47
N SER A 99 8.16 7.05 9.35
CA SER A 99 9.02 7.21 8.18
C SER A 99 10.31 6.39 8.25
N SER A 100 10.45 5.52 9.27
CA SER A 100 11.64 4.67 9.39
C SER A 100 11.76 3.74 8.18
N ARG A 101 13.01 3.51 7.80
CA ARG A 101 13.33 2.62 6.68
C ARG A 101 12.83 1.20 6.93
N GLU A 102 12.92 0.74 8.17
CA GLU A 102 12.50 -0.59 8.61
C GLU A 102 11.01 -0.80 8.35
N THR A 103 10.16 0.16 8.73
CA THR A 103 8.70 0.09 8.53
C THR A 103 8.35 0.09 7.05
N VAL A 104 8.97 0.95 6.25
CA VAL A 104 8.74 1.00 4.81
C VAL A 104 9.17 -0.32 4.14
N LEU A 105 10.35 -0.85 4.47
CA LEU A 105 10.83 -2.12 3.94
C LEU A 105 9.94 -3.29 4.37
N ALA A 106 9.47 -3.32 5.61
CA ALA A 106 8.54 -4.35 6.09
C ALA A 106 7.24 -4.35 5.29
N ALA A 107 6.68 -3.17 4.98
CA ALA A 107 5.49 -3.04 4.13
C ALA A 107 5.73 -3.56 2.70
N ILE A 108 6.85 -3.21 2.09
CA ILE A 108 7.22 -3.67 0.75
C ILE A 108 7.38 -5.19 0.73
N HIS A 109 8.12 -5.76 1.68
CA HIS A 109 8.30 -7.21 1.79
C HIS A 109 6.98 -7.95 2.07
N ALA A 110 6.05 -7.32 2.78
CA ALA A 110 4.70 -7.85 2.97
C ALA A 110 3.83 -7.74 1.70
N GLY A 111 4.31 -7.09 0.65
CA GLY A 111 3.66 -7.00 -0.65
C GLY A 111 2.85 -5.73 -0.88
N ALA A 112 3.21 -4.61 -0.24
CA ALA A 112 2.69 -3.29 -0.61
C ALA A 112 3.12 -2.90 -2.03
N ASP A 113 2.23 -2.28 -2.79
CA ASP A 113 2.52 -1.82 -4.15
C ASP A 113 3.07 -0.38 -4.17
N ASP A 114 2.75 0.45 -3.17
CA ASP A 114 3.34 1.77 -2.94
C ASP A 114 3.13 2.17 -1.48
N TYR A 115 3.77 3.28 -1.05
CA TYR A 115 3.60 3.82 0.29
C TYR A 115 3.53 5.35 0.30
N THR A 116 2.94 5.91 1.35
CA THR A 116 2.87 7.36 1.60
C THR A 116 3.04 7.63 3.10
N ILE A 117 3.88 8.59 3.43
CA ILE A 117 4.06 9.03 4.82
C ILE A 117 2.98 10.06 5.16
N LYS A 118 2.20 9.79 6.23
CA LYS A 118 1.07 10.63 6.64
C LYS A 118 1.50 12.07 6.98
N THR A 119 2.66 12.24 7.63
CA THR A 119 3.20 13.55 8.02
C THR A 119 3.67 14.40 6.84
N ALA A 120 3.96 13.77 5.70
CA ALA A 120 4.35 14.42 4.44
C ALA A 120 3.26 14.30 3.38
N PHE A 121 2.00 14.13 3.77
CA PHE A 121 0.89 13.91 2.85
C PHE A 121 0.67 15.10 1.94
N SER A 122 0.76 14.87 0.64
CA SER A 122 0.39 15.80 -0.43
C SER A 122 -0.71 15.19 -1.27
N ARG A 123 -1.82 15.93 -1.46
CA ARG A 123 -2.93 15.48 -2.31
C ARG A 123 -2.49 15.14 -3.73
N ASP A 124 -1.67 15.99 -4.33
CA ASP A 124 -1.26 15.86 -5.73
C ASP A 124 -0.32 14.65 -5.90
N GLU A 125 0.64 14.48 -4.97
CA GLU A 125 1.52 13.31 -4.98
C GLU A 125 0.73 12.02 -4.77
N PHE A 126 -0.21 12.02 -3.84
CA PHE A 126 -1.06 10.85 -3.56
C PHE A 126 -1.89 10.47 -4.78
N ARG A 127 -2.48 11.45 -5.49
CA ARG A 127 -3.23 11.20 -6.73
C ARG A 127 -2.33 10.64 -7.83
N GLN A 128 -1.13 11.18 -8.02
CA GLN A 128 -0.16 10.65 -8.99
C GLN A 128 0.21 9.20 -8.69
N LYS A 129 0.37 8.84 -7.41
CA LYS A 129 0.62 7.46 -6.99
C LYS A 129 -0.58 6.55 -7.31
N LEU A 130 -1.81 6.98 -7.00
CA LEU A 130 -3.02 6.25 -7.37
C LEU A 130 -3.13 6.03 -8.87
N ASP A 131 -2.93 7.09 -9.68
CA ASP A 131 -2.99 7.01 -11.14
C ASP A 131 -1.98 5.99 -11.68
N ARG A 132 -0.79 5.92 -11.09
CA ARG A 132 0.23 4.94 -11.44
C ARG A 132 -0.23 3.53 -11.07
N LEU A 133 -0.74 3.32 -9.86
CA LEU A 133 -1.26 2.03 -9.40
C LEU A 133 -2.36 1.50 -10.33
N PHE A 134 -3.20 2.39 -10.84
CA PHE A 134 -4.27 2.00 -11.76
C PHE A 134 -3.79 1.64 -13.17
N ARG A 135 -2.66 2.18 -13.62
CA ARG A 135 -2.15 1.98 -14.97
C ARG A 135 -1.26 0.75 -15.12
N GLN A 136 -0.60 0.34 -14.06
CA GLN A 136 0.39 -0.72 -14.11
C GLN A 136 -0.17 -2.03 -13.57
N PRO A 137 -0.01 -3.18 -14.29
CA PRO A 137 -0.24 -4.49 -13.73
C PRO A 137 0.65 -4.70 -12.49
N ARG A 138 0.26 -5.57 -11.57
CA ARG A 138 1.01 -5.78 -10.33
C ARG A 138 2.38 -6.44 -10.54
N ASP A 139 2.48 -7.27 -11.53
CA ASP A 139 3.67 -8.00 -11.96
C ASP A 139 4.77 -7.09 -12.54
N GLU A 140 4.41 -5.89 -13.04
CA GLU A 140 5.37 -4.87 -13.49
C GLU A 140 5.85 -3.94 -12.37
N PHE A 141 5.24 -3.98 -11.18
CA PHE A 141 5.82 -3.36 -9.98
C PHE A 141 6.97 -4.22 -9.49
N GLY A 142 8.12 -4.09 -10.14
CA GLY A 142 9.33 -4.70 -9.63
C GLY A 142 9.57 -4.20 -8.21
N LEU A 143 9.77 -5.14 -7.27
CA LEU A 143 10.33 -4.86 -5.92
C LEU A 143 11.47 -3.83 -6.02
N ASP A 144 12.22 -3.85 -7.11
CA ASP A 144 13.31 -2.94 -7.43
C ASP A 144 12.90 -1.47 -7.50
N TYR A 145 11.74 -1.12 -8.05
CA TYR A 145 11.28 0.27 -8.14
C TYR A 145 10.86 0.82 -6.78
N VAL A 146 10.07 0.07 -6.03
CA VAL A 146 9.59 0.50 -4.70
C VAL A 146 10.75 0.53 -3.71
N MET A 147 11.70 -0.43 -3.82
CA MET A 147 12.93 -0.47 -3.05
C MET A 147 13.85 0.71 -3.38
N ALA A 148 14.06 1.01 -4.66
CA ALA A 148 14.88 2.15 -5.08
C ALA A 148 14.30 3.47 -4.55
N ARG A 149 12.98 3.61 -4.52
CA ARG A 149 12.29 4.79 -3.98
C ARG A 149 12.40 4.87 -2.45
N ALA A 150 12.24 3.75 -1.74
CA ALA A 150 12.44 3.68 -0.29
C ALA A 150 13.89 4.04 0.11
N MET A 151 14.85 3.68 -0.75
CA MET A 151 16.26 4.02 -0.55
C MET A 151 16.62 5.46 -0.92
N SER A 152 15.83 6.12 -1.77
CA SER A 152 16.05 7.49 -2.26
C SER A 152 15.27 8.54 -1.49
N ALA A 153 14.36 8.16 -0.59
CA ALA A 153 13.63 9.09 0.25
C ALA A 153 14.61 9.80 1.20
N PRO A 154 14.56 11.15 1.32
CA PRO A 154 15.40 11.84 2.28
C PRO A 154 15.04 11.39 3.69
N LEU A 155 15.98 10.75 4.36
CA LEU A 155 15.88 10.43 5.78
C LEU A 155 15.78 11.74 6.56
N SER A 156 14.76 11.87 7.41
CA SER A 156 14.71 12.92 8.41
C SER A 156 15.99 12.84 9.23
N SER A 157 16.80 13.92 9.17
CA SER A 157 18.07 14.02 9.86
C SER A 157 17.83 14.18 11.36
N GLU A 158 17.63 13.07 12.07
CA GLU A 158 17.82 13.02 13.52
C GLU A 158 18.50 11.70 13.88
N MET A 159 19.64 11.86 14.57
CA MET A 159 20.52 10.86 15.15
C MET A 159 21.55 10.20 14.23
N VAL A 160 22.54 10.96 13.83
CA VAL A 160 23.90 10.41 13.66
C VAL A 160 24.63 10.65 14.97
N SER A 161 24.63 9.67 15.86
CA SER A 161 25.68 9.51 16.83
C SER A 161 26.71 8.56 16.26
N ASP A 162 27.85 9.13 16.05
CA ASP A 162 29.14 8.58 15.69
C ASP A 162 29.43 7.28 16.44
N ASP A 163 29.60 6.17 15.71
CA ASP A 163 30.57 5.14 16.08
C ASP A 163 30.96 4.32 14.84
N THR A 164 32.23 4.47 14.51
CA THR A 164 33.07 3.75 13.58
C THR A 164 32.71 2.27 13.36
N VAL A 165 32.38 1.90 12.12
CA VAL A 165 32.68 0.56 11.61
C VAL A 165 33.21 0.63 10.19
N SER A 166 34.36 0.02 10.06
CA SER A 166 35.28 -0.03 8.95
C SER A 166 34.71 -0.49 7.62
N ASP A 167 35.18 0.16 6.56
CA ASP A 167 35.22 -0.31 5.18
C ASP A 167 35.80 -1.74 5.08
N GLU A 168 34.95 -2.69 4.65
CA GLU A 168 35.38 -3.80 3.78
C GLU A 168 34.15 -4.62 3.34
N LEU A 169 34.12 -4.93 2.06
CA LEU A 169 33.23 -5.87 1.35
C LEU A 169 32.14 -5.27 0.45
N ILE A 170 32.57 -4.52 -0.54
CA ILE A 170 31.83 -4.46 -1.80
C ILE A 170 32.63 -5.22 -2.85
N SER A 171 32.26 -6.48 -3.06
CA SER A 171 32.61 -7.17 -4.30
C SER A 171 31.69 -8.38 -4.53
N SER A 172 31.08 -8.32 -5.72
CA SER A 172 30.57 -9.43 -6.52
C SER A 172 29.43 -10.31 -5.97
N SER A 173 28.29 -10.25 -6.60
CA SER A 173 27.79 -11.41 -7.37
C SER A 173 26.28 -11.30 -7.60
N SER A 174 25.91 -11.02 -8.84
CA SER A 174 24.56 -11.30 -9.37
C SER A 174 24.24 -12.79 -9.21
N ARG A 175 23.37 -13.12 -8.27
CA ARG A 175 22.69 -14.43 -8.27
C ARG A 175 21.20 -14.20 -8.13
N ARG A 176 20.46 -14.52 -9.19
CA ARG A 176 19.02 -14.77 -9.15
C ARG A 176 18.76 -15.85 -8.09
N VAL A 177 18.16 -15.47 -6.99
CA VAL A 177 17.65 -16.44 -6.02
C VAL A 177 16.27 -16.83 -6.49
N ALA A 178 16.14 -18.03 -7.03
CA ALA A 178 14.87 -18.69 -7.25
C ALA A 178 14.23 -18.93 -5.89
N TRP A 179 13.06 -18.36 -5.65
CA TRP A 179 12.28 -18.55 -4.43
C TRP A 179 11.56 -19.92 -4.51
N SER A 180 12.15 -20.93 -3.92
CA SER A 180 11.44 -22.13 -3.49
C SER A 180 11.18 -22.01 -1.99
N GLY A 181 10.25 -21.17 -1.61
CA GLY A 181 9.82 -20.97 -0.23
C GLY A 181 8.77 -22.00 0.14
N SER A 182 9.17 -22.92 0.95
CA SER A 182 8.41 -24.03 1.52
C SER A 182 7.13 -23.57 2.21
N ASN A 183 6.09 -24.37 2.02
CA ASN A 183 4.74 -24.26 2.58
C ASN A 183 4.69 -24.38 4.12
N GLU A 184 5.84 -24.55 4.80
CA GLU A 184 5.93 -24.76 6.24
C GLU A 184 5.63 -23.51 7.08
N LEU A 185 6.02 -22.33 6.61
CA LEU A 185 5.72 -21.07 7.33
C LEU A 185 4.23 -20.66 7.27
N LEU A 186 3.50 -21.16 6.27
CA LEU A 186 2.06 -20.98 6.18
C LEU A 186 1.31 -21.88 7.15
N GLN A 187 1.81 -23.08 7.39
CA GLN A 187 1.21 -24.03 8.32
C GLN A 187 1.41 -23.59 9.78
N GLU A 188 2.60 -23.08 10.14
CA GLU A 188 2.83 -22.50 11.47
C GLU A 188 1.93 -21.31 11.78
N ALA A 189 1.61 -20.49 10.76
CA ALA A 189 0.70 -19.37 10.93
C ALA A 189 -0.76 -19.81 11.13
N ILE A 190 -1.15 -20.96 10.57
CA ILE A 190 -2.50 -21.52 10.72
C ILE A 190 -2.65 -22.21 12.07
N ASP A 191 -1.64 -22.97 12.51
CA ASP A 191 -1.65 -23.72 13.77
C ASP A 191 -1.54 -22.80 15.02
N ALA A 192 -1.11 -21.56 14.84
CA ALA A 192 -1.13 -20.53 15.90
C ALA A 192 -2.51 -19.88 16.11
N TRP A 193 -3.54 -20.32 15.40
CA TRP A 193 -4.88 -19.71 15.39
C TRP A 193 -5.96 -20.60 16.05
N GLU A 194 -5.63 -21.81 16.52
CA GLU A 194 -6.45 -22.63 17.41
C GLU A 194 -6.02 -22.45 18.88
#